data_cafd27fe3007e78334f6384e962c1b7a
#
_entry.id   cafd27fe3007e78334f6384e962c1b7a
#
_cell.length_a   1.000
_cell.length_b   1.000
_cell.length_c   1.000
_cell.angle_alpha   90.00
_cell.angle_beta   90.00
_cell.angle_gamma   90.00
#
_symmetry.space_group_name_H-M   'P 1'
#
loop_
_entity.id
_entity.type
_entity.pdbx_description
1 polymer ?
#
loop_
_entity_poly.entity_id
_entity_poly.type
_entity_poly.pdbx_seq_one_letter_code
_entity_poly.pdbx_strand_id
1 'polypeptide(L)' 'MKFVMIILFATAGDIYMFTDPTFDSKNECMSFLMNNGPSLNEKIIQEYGYPKQIQAVNCMREQEFLDIINGLTKT' A
#
# COMPACT_ATOMS: atom_id res chain seq x y z
N MET A 1 8.34 -11.58 -10.27
CA MET A 1 7.99 -11.24 -8.89
C MET A 1 7.38 -9.85 -8.88
N LYS A 2 6.23 -9.70 -8.24
CA LYS A 2 5.51 -8.42 -8.29
C LYS A 2 5.64 -7.66 -7.00
N PHE A 3 5.85 -6.35 -7.12
CA PHE A 3 5.85 -5.43 -5.99
C PHE A 3 4.52 -4.68 -5.95
N VAL A 4 4.02 -4.45 -4.75
CA VAL A 4 2.78 -3.72 -4.53
C VAL A 4 3.03 -2.59 -3.55
N MET A 5 2.16 -1.56 -3.60
CA MET A 5 2.20 -0.48 -2.63
C MET A 5 1.32 -0.83 -1.44
N ILE A 6 1.87 -0.65 -0.25
CA ILE A 6 1.16 -0.88 1.00
C ILE A 6 1.04 0.46 1.71
N ILE A 7 -0.18 0.83 2.06
CA ILE A 7 -0.44 2.08 2.78
C ILE A 7 -0.82 1.75 4.22
N LEU A 8 -0.08 2.34 5.14
CA LEU A 8 -0.39 2.27 6.56
C LEU A 8 -1.06 3.57 6.96
N PHE A 9 -2.25 3.48 7.53
CA PHE A 9 -2.98 4.65 7.98
C PHE A 9 -2.65 4.97 9.43
N ALA A 10 -2.93 6.21 9.83
CA ALA A 10 -2.70 6.65 11.20
C ALA A 10 -3.56 5.88 12.20
N THR A 11 -4.72 5.39 11.77
CA THR A 11 -5.57 4.55 12.60
C THR A 11 -4.94 3.16 12.72
N ALA A 12 -4.68 2.71 13.93
CA ALA A 12 -4.04 1.42 14.17
C ALA A 12 -4.85 0.28 13.56
N GLY A 13 -4.16 -0.59 12.84
CA GLY A 13 -4.76 -1.76 12.23
C GLY A 13 -5.30 -1.54 10.83
N ASP A 14 -5.33 -0.30 10.35
CA ASP A 14 -5.78 -0.02 8.99
C ASP A 14 -4.60 -0.09 8.02
N ILE A 15 -4.71 -1.02 7.08
CA ILE A 15 -3.70 -1.23 6.05
C ILE A 15 -4.43 -1.41 4.72
N TYR A 16 -3.90 -0.80 3.67
CA TYR A 16 -4.45 -0.96 2.33
C TYR A 16 -3.35 -1.38 1.37
N MET A 17 -3.61 -2.43 0.60
CA MET A 17 -2.68 -2.91 -0.43
C MET A 17 -3.23 -2.58 -1.80
N PHE A 18 -2.47 -1.82 -2.59
CA PHE A 18 -2.81 -1.58 -3.99
C PHE A 18 -2.35 -2.77 -4.81
N THR A 19 -3.30 -3.41 -5.49
CA THR A 19 -3.01 -4.54 -6.36
C THR A 19 -2.97 -4.15 -7.83
N ASP A 20 -3.31 -2.91 -8.15
CA ASP A 20 -3.30 -2.39 -9.51
C ASP A 20 -2.95 -0.90 -9.46
N PRO A 21 -1.83 -0.47 -10.01
CA PRO A 21 -0.87 -1.29 -10.74
C PRO A 21 0.05 -2.10 -9.84
N THR A 22 0.68 -3.13 -10.41
CA THR A 22 1.80 -3.84 -9.80
C THR A 22 3.08 -3.42 -10.50
N PHE A 23 4.21 -3.68 -9.87
CA PHE A 23 5.52 -3.23 -10.37
C PHE A 23 6.50 -4.39 -10.41
N ASP A 24 7.44 -4.33 -11.36
CA ASP A 24 8.44 -5.39 -11.51
C ASP A 24 9.63 -5.21 -10.57
N SER A 25 9.81 -4.00 -10.03
CA SER A 25 10.90 -3.71 -9.11
C SER A 25 10.45 -2.72 -8.03
N LYS A 26 11.19 -2.72 -6.93
CA LYS A 26 10.94 -1.76 -5.85
C LYS A 26 11.16 -0.33 -6.34
N ASN A 27 12.16 -0.11 -7.19
CA ASN A 27 12.45 1.22 -7.72
C ASN A 27 11.29 1.76 -8.55
N GLU A 28 10.66 0.91 -9.36
CA GLU A 28 9.50 1.33 -10.12
C GLU A 28 8.35 1.72 -9.22
N CYS A 29 8.11 0.94 -8.18
CA CYS A 29 7.07 1.24 -7.20
C CYS A 29 7.34 2.56 -6.48
N MET A 30 8.57 2.78 -6.04
CA MET A 30 8.94 4.02 -5.36
C MET A 30 8.83 5.23 -6.29
N SER A 31 9.23 5.07 -7.55
CA SER A 31 9.12 6.15 -8.53
C SER A 31 7.66 6.52 -8.78
N PHE A 32 6.79 5.53 -8.89
CA PHE A 32 5.35 5.76 -9.04
C PHE A 32 4.81 6.52 -7.84
N LEU A 33 5.20 6.10 -6.65
CA LEU A 33 4.76 6.75 -5.41
C LEU A 33 5.18 8.22 -5.37
N MET A 34 6.41 8.53 -5.74
CA MET A 34 6.91 9.89 -5.73
C MET A 34 6.23 10.78 -6.78
N ASN A 35 5.90 10.21 -7.93
CA ASN A 35 5.33 10.97 -9.04
C ASN A 35 3.80 11.08 -8.98
N ASN A 36 3.13 10.20 -8.24
CA ASN A 36 1.67 10.09 -8.25
C ASN A 36 1.06 10.17 -6.84
N GLY A 37 1.72 10.84 -5.92
CA GLY A 37 1.23 11.00 -4.55
C GLY A 37 -0.21 11.50 -4.46
N PRO A 38 -0.56 12.62 -5.16
CA PRO A 38 -1.95 13.12 -5.11
C PRO A 38 -2.98 12.11 -5.63
N SER A 39 -2.61 11.31 -6.65
CA SER A 39 -3.52 10.29 -7.17
C SER A 39 -3.81 9.21 -6.15
N LEU A 40 -2.86 8.90 -5.27
CA LEU A 40 -3.08 7.93 -4.20
C LEU A 40 -4.14 8.41 -3.22
N ASN A 41 -4.11 9.68 -2.87
CA ASN A 41 -5.13 10.25 -1.99
C ASN A 41 -6.51 10.17 -2.62
N GLU A 42 -6.62 10.46 -3.91
CA GLU A 42 -7.89 10.34 -4.62
C GLU A 42 -8.42 8.92 -4.60
N LYS A 43 -7.55 7.93 -4.81
CA LYS A 43 -7.96 6.53 -4.76
C LYS A 43 -8.46 6.14 -3.38
N ILE A 44 -7.81 6.62 -2.34
CA ILE A 44 -8.24 6.35 -0.97
C ILE A 44 -9.61 6.95 -0.71
N ILE A 45 -9.84 8.19 -1.15
CA ILE A 45 -11.13 8.83 -1.00
C ILE A 45 -12.22 8.05 -1.74
N GLN A 46 -11.93 7.55 -2.93
CA GLN A 46 -12.89 6.74 -3.69
C GLN A 46 -13.22 5.43 -3.00
N GLU A 47 -12.22 4.78 -2.40
CA GLU A 47 -12.42 3.49 -1.73
C GLU A 47 -13.16 3.62 -0.42
N TYR A 48 -12.85 4.62 0.37
CA TYR A 48 -13.40 4.76 1.72
C TYR A 48 -14.52 5.79 1.81
N GLY A 49 -14.67 6.64 0.78
CA GLY A 49 -15.68 7.68 0.77
C GLY A 49 -15.31 8.92 1.58
N TYR A 50 -14.12 8.94 2.18
CA TYR A 50 -13.62 10.08 2.94
C TYR A 50 -12.08 10.02 2.98
N PRO A 51 -11.42 11.17 3.16
CA PRO A 51 -9.96 11.16 3.26
C PRO A 51 -9.50 10.53 4.57
N LYS A 52 -8.45 9.68 4.48
CA LYS A 52 -7.83 9.07 5.65
C LYS A 52 -6.41 9.55 5.77
N GLN A 53 -5.95 9.74 6.99
CA GLN A 53 -4.59 10.17 7.23
C GLN A 53 -3.64 9.00 7.00
N ILE A 54 -2.67 9.22 6.11
CA ILE A 54 -1.66 8.22 5.78
C ILE A 54 -0.48 8.39 6.73
N GLN A 55 -0.10 7.30 7.39
CA GLN A 55 1.07 7.30 8.25
C GLN A 55 2.34 6.98 7.46
N ALA A 56 2.28 5.97 6.60
CA ALA A 56 3.43 5.56 5.82
C ALA A 56 2.99 4.82 4.57
N VAL A 57 3.85 4.83 3.54
CA VAL A 57 3.64 4.04 2.33
C VAL A 57 4.92 3.28 2.06
N ASN A 58 4.78 1.98 1.81
CA ASN A 58 5.91 1.11 1.52
C ASN A 58 5.67 0.33 0.25
N CYS A 59 6.77 -0.03 -0.41
CA CYS A 59 6.73 -0.93 -1.55
C CYS A 59 7.38 -2.24 -1.13
N MET A 60 6.66 -3.35 -1.33
CA MET A 60 7.18 -4.67 -1.00
C MET A 60 6.59 -5.71 -1.93
N ARG A 61 7.18 -6.88 -1.93
CA ARG A 61 6.65 -8.00 -2.71
C ARG A 61 5.32 -8.44 -2.10
N GLU A 62 4.37 -8.77 -2.98
CA GLU A 62 3.07 -9.22 -2.52
C GLU A 62 3.18 -10.39 -1.56
N GLN A 63 4.06 -11.35 -1.86
CA GLN A 63 4.24 -12.51 -1.00
C GLN A 63 4.76 -12.13 0.38
N GLU A 64 5.67 -11.16 0.47
CA GLU A 64 6.17 -10.68 1.75
C GLU A 64 5.05 -10.10 2.60
N PHE A 65 4.18 -9.31 1.96
CA PHE A 65 3.05 -8.70 2.66
C PHE A 65 2.09 -9.78 3.17
N LEU A 66 1.78 -10.78 2.35
CA LEU A 66 0.90 -11.87 2.75
C LEU A 66 1.50 -12.68 3.90
N ASP A 67 2.82 -12.89 3.88
CA ASP A 67 3.49 -13.60 4.97
C ASP A 67 3.40 -12.83 6.29
N ILE A 68 3.53 -11.50 6.23
CA ILE A 68 3.40 -10.65 7.42
C ILE A 68 1.99 -10.75 7.98
N ILE A 69 0.97 -10.65 7.12
CA ILE A 69 -0.43 -10.74 7.54
C ILE A 69 -0.72 -12.09 8.15
N ASN A 70 -0.26 -13.17 7.52
CA ASN A 70 -0.45 -14.51 8.03
C ASN A 70 0.20 -14.70 9.40
N GLY A 71 1.37 -14.10 9.59
CA GLY A 71 2.04 -14.12 10.89
C GLY A 71 1.26 -13.39 11.96
N LEU A 72 0.62 -12.28 11.61
CA LEU A 72 -0.17 -11.50 12.55
C LEU A 72 -1.48 -12.20 12.93
N THR A 73 -2.04 -13.00 12.03
CA THR A 73 -3.31 -13.67 12.28
C THR A 73 -3.17 -15.04 12.93
N LYS A 74 -1.96 -15.52 13.10
CA LYS A 74 -1.67 -16.84 13.66
C LYS A 74 -1.41 -16.81 15.17
N THR A 75 -2.12 -16.08 15.88
CA THR A 75 -1.97 -16.09 17.35
C THR A 75 -3.01 -16.95 18.02
#